data_d2a337393b2ed803a683234c61ff6f4d
#
_entry.id   d2a337393b2ed803a683234c61ff6f4d
#
_cell.length_a   1.000
_cell.length_b   1.000
_cell.length_c   1.000
_cell.angle_alpha   90.00
_cell.angle_beta   90.00
_cell.angle_gamma   90.00
#
_symmetry.space_group_name_H-M   'P 1'
#
loop_
_entity.id
_entity.type
_entity.pdbx_description
1 polymer ?
#
loop_
_entity_poly.entity_id
_entity_poly.type
_entity_poly.pdbx_seq_one_letter_code
_entity_poly.pdbx_strand_id
1 'polypeptide(L)'
;YNESEIGISYEYICLHINTSFATLLVPFRNKHTFTALAKLSTIAAYYNGAWIKTECNTGYFLGKSNINVNATSTSYKNIYIFRHDNVKYPGIVYFKNRQDVTKALHMLNDEDLNNLF
;
A
#
# COMPACT_ATOMS: atom_id res chain seq x y z
N TYR A 1 -8.90 -13.40 -2.65
CA TYR A 1 -9.46 -12.05 -2.74
C TYR A 1 -10.79 -12.06 -3.49
N ASN A 2 -11.75 -11.37 -2.97
CA ASN A 2 -13.05 -11.17 -3.58
C ASN A 2 -13.36 -9.68 -3.64
N GLU A 3 -13.44 -9.15 -4.84
CA GLU A 3 -13.67 -7.72 -5.07
C GLU A 3 -14.98 -7.22 -4.42
N SER A 4 -16.01 -8.05 -4.39
CA SER A 4 -17.29 -7.67 -3.77
C SER A 4 -17.18 -7.47 -2.27
N GLU A 5 -16.22 -8.11 -1.60
CA GLU A 5 -15.99 -7.92 -0.16
C GLU A 5 -15.36 -6.57 0.15
N ILE A 6 -14.58 -6.05 -0.78
CA ILE A 6 -13.92 -4.76 -0.64
C ILE A 6 -14.76 -3.64 -1.25
N GLY A 7 -15.57 -3.98 -2.24
CA GLY A 7 -16.53 -3.07 -2.87
C GLY A 7 -15.99 -2.25 -4.02
N ILE A 8 -14.68 -2.27 -4.27
CA ILE A 8 -14.08 -1.48 -5.35
C ILE A 8 -12.85 -2.20 -5.92
N SER A 9 -12.50 -1.84 -7.15
CA SER A 9 -11.32 -2.33 -7.83
C SER A 9 -10.25 -1.24 -7.93
N TYR A 10 -9.04 -1.65 -8.29
CA TYR A 10 -7.96 -0.70 -8.55
C TYR A 10 -8.32 0.23 -9.71
N GLU A 11 -8.94 -0.29 -10.77
CA GLU A 11 -9.39 0.50 -11.92
C GLU A 11 -10.37 1.60 -11.50
N TYR A 12 -11.29 1.28 -10.61
CA TYR A 12 -12.22 2.26 -10.05
C TYR A 12 -11.47 3.38 -9.32
N ILE A 13 -10.47 3.00 -8.51
CA ILE A 13 -9.64 3.96 -7.77
C ILE A 13 -8.93 4.90 -8.74
N CYS A 14 -8.32 4.37 -9.80
CA CYS A 14 -7.64 5.18 -10.79
C CYS A 14 -8.56 6.19 -11.45
N LEU A 15 -9.77 5.78 -11.81
CA LEU A 15 -10.77 6.67 -12.41
C LEU A 15 -11.21 7.75 -11.41
N HIS A 16 -11.41 7.36 -10.15
CA HIS A 16 -11.92 8.27 -9.12
C HIS A 16 -10.94 9.38 -8.79
N ILE A 17 -9.65 9.09 -8.72
CA ILE A 17 -8.64 10.10 -8.43
C ILE A 17 -8.00 10.70 -9.68
N ASN A 18 -8.58 10.39 -10.84
CA ASN A 18 -8.17 10.94 -12.13
C ASN A 18 -6.68 10.68 -12.43
N THR A 19 -6.29 9.42 -12.30
CA THR A 19 -4.93 9.00 -12.64
C THR A 19 -4.94 7.83 -13.61
N SER A 20 -3.80 7.52 -14.18
CA SER A 20 -3.62 6.40 -15.08
C SER A 20 -2.44 5.56 -14.64
N PHE A 21 -2.63 4.25 -14.54
CA PHE A 21 -1.54 3.34 -14.22
C PHE A 21 -0.56 3.13 -15.36
N ALA A 22 -0.79 3.76 -16.49
CA ALA A 22 0.13 3.70 -17.64
C ALA A 22 1.09 4.88 -17.71
N THR A 23 1.00 5.84 -16.79
CA THR A 23 1.74 7.10 -16.91
C THR A 23 3.10 7.11 -16.24
N LEU A 24 3.44 6.07 -15.49
CA LEU A 24 4.71 6.06 -14.77
C LEU A 24 5.86 5.76 -15.72
N LEU A 25 6.66 6.78 -16.01
CA LEU A 25 7.87 6.66 -16.81
C LEU A 25 9.07 6.49 -15.87
N VAL A 26 9.56 5.25 -15.80
CA VAL A 26 10.69 4.93 -14.94
C VAL A 26 11.75 4.21 -15.76
N PRO A 27 13.00 4.65 -15.71
CA PRO A 27 14.05 3.98 -16.47
C PRO A 27 14.38 2.62 -15.86
N PHE A 28 14.37 1.62 -16.70
CA PHE A 28 15.05 0.35 -16.54
C PHE A 28 14.70 -0.60 -15.43
N ARG A 29 15.74 -0.89 -14.62
CA ARG A 29 15.80 -2.01 -13.70
C ARG A 29 14.70 -2.04 -12.67
N ASN A 30 14.27 -0.86 -12.24
CA ASN A 30 13.32 -0.71 -11.15
C ASN A 30 11.90 -0.48 -11.62
N LYS A 31 11.65 -0.63 -12.92
CA LYS A 31 10.33 -0.33 -13.50
C LYS A 31 9.20 -1.05 -12.78
N HIS A 32 9.36 -2.36 -12.55
CA HIS A 32 8.30 -3.16 -11.91
C HIS A 32 8.11 -2.78 -10.45
N THR A 33 9.20 -2.50 -9.74
CA THR A 33 9.13 -2.05 -8.34
C THR A 33 8.42 -0.71 -8.25
N PHE A 34 8.80 0.24 -9.08
CA PHE A 34 8.17 1.57 -9.10
C PHE A 34 6.71 1.49 -9.53
N THR A 35 6.37 0.63 -10.47
CA THR A 35 4.99 0.42 -10.90
C THR A 35 4.14 -0.12 -9.74
N ALA A 36 4.64 -1.11 -9.03
CA ALA A 36 3.96 -1.69 -7.87
C ALA A 36 3.82 -0.65 -6.75
N LEU A 37 4.86 0.14 -6.50
CA LEU A 37 4.83 1.21 -5.50
C LEU A 37 3.84 2.30 -5.87
N ALA A 38 3.80 2.69 -7.14
CA ALA A 38 2.81 3.66 -7.63
C ALA A 38 1.39 3.15 -7.45
N LYS A 39 1.17 1.86 -7.73
CA LYS A 39 -0.13 1.22 -7.50
C LYS A 39 -0.53 1.29 -6.03
N LEU A 40 0.39 0.93 -5.13
CA LEU A 40 0.15 0.99 -3.69
C LEU A 40 -0.14 2.43 -3.24
N SER A 41 0.64 3.39 -3.71
CA SER A 41 0.46 4.81 -3.39
C SER A 41 -0.90 5.34 -3.87
N THR A 42 -1.34 4.90 -5.05
CA THR A 42 -2.64 5.28 -5.60
C THR A 42 -3.77 4.74 -4.74
N ILE A 43 -3.67 3.48 -4.32
CA ILE A 43 -4.66 2.87 -3.43
C ILE A 43 -4.71 3.63 -2.10
N ALA A 44 -3.54 3.93 -1.54
CA ALA A 44 -3.46 4.68 -0.29
C ALA A 44 -4.10 6.07 -0.41
N ALA A 45 -3.83 6.77 -1.50
CA ALA A 45 -4.41 8.10 -1.74
C ALA A 45 -5.94 8.04 -1.76
N TYR A 46 -6.49 7.01 -2.37
CA TYR A 46 -7.95 6.84 -2.40
C TYR A 46 -8.53 6.66 -0.99
N TYR A 47 -7.98 5.73 -0.21
CA TYR A 47 -8.50 5.44 1.13
C TYR A 47 -8.22 6.54 2.13
N ASN A 48 -7.08 7.21 2.03
CA ASN A 48 -6.70 8.27 2.95
C ASN A 48 -7.53 9.55 2.74
N GLY A 49 -7.95 9.81 1.49
CA GLY A 49 -8.62 11.07 1.18
C GLY A 49 -7.73 12.26 1.54
N ALA A 50 -8.23 13.12 2.43
CA ALA A 50 -7.48 14.30 2.88
C ALA A 50 -6.48 14.00 4.01
N TRP A 51 -6.49 12.78 4.58
CA TRP A 51 -5.59 12.42 5.67
C TRP A 51 -4.15 12.32 5.19
N ILE A 52 -3.23 12.86 5.96
CA ILE A 52 -1.80 12.84 5.68
C ILE A 52 -1.06 12.35 6.92
N LYS A 53 -0.09 11.45 6.74
CA LYS A 53 0.80 11.04 7.83
C LYS A 53 1.72 12.20 8.19
N THR A 54 1.81 12.49 9.48
CA THR A 54 2.68 13.53 10.03
C THR A 54 3.54 12.96 11.17
N GLU A 55 4.40 13.80 11.73
CA GLU A 55 5.19 13.46 12.92
C GLU A 55 4.33 13.38 14.19
N CYS A 56 3.03 13.72 14.10
CA CYS A 56 2.16 13.84 15.28
C CYS A 56 0.99 12.88 15.26
N ASN A 57 0.88 12.02 14.26
CA ASN A 57 -0.22 11.07 14.17
C ASN A 57 0.26 9.64 13.98
N THR A 58 -0.69 8.72 13.91
CA THR A 58 -0.43 7.29 13.69
C THR A 58 -0.78 6.90 12.28
N GLY A 59 0.09 6.15 11.64
CA GLY A 59 -0.16 5.55 10.32
C GLY A 59 0.26 4.10 10.27
N TYR A 60 -0.25 3.40 9.30
CA TYR A 60 -0.01 1.97 9.10
C TYR A 60 0.57 1.72 7.72
N PHE A 61 1.41 0.72 7.60
CA PHE A 61 2.07 0.41 6.32
C PHE A 61 2.41 -1.08 6.23
N LEU A 62 2.61 -1.54 5.01
CA LEU A 62 3.05 -2.91 4.74
C LEU A 62 4.56 -2.99 4.79
N GLY A 63 5.06 -4.04 5.41
CA GLY A 63 6.48 -4.32 5.46
C GLY A 63 6.75 -5.81 5.51
N LYS A 64 8.02 -6.17 5.32
CA LYS A 64 8.47 -7.56 5.34
C LYS A 64 9.42 -7.78 6.51
N SER A 65 9.26 -8.92 7.18
CA SER A 65 10.18 -9.35 8.21
C SER A 65 10.32 -10.87 8.17
N ASN A 66 11.55 -11.36 8.37
CA ASN A 66 11.85 -12.79 8.44
C ASN A 66 11.91 -13.29 9.88
N ILE A 67 11.68 -12.40 10.84
CA ILE A 67 11.67 -12.73 12.27
C ILE A 67 10.34 -12.32 12.88
N ASN A 68 10.05 -12.83 14.07
CA ASN A 68 8.86 -12.41 14.81
C ASN A 68 8.95 -10.94 15.15
N VAL A 69 7.89 -10.21 14.85
CA VAL A 69 7.80 -8.77 15.10
C VAL A 69 6.49 -8.46 15.79
N ASN A 70 6.47 -7.35 16.52
CA ASN A 70 5.25 -6.86 17.14
C ASN A 70 4.45 -6.05 16.12
N ALA A 71 3.82 -6.76 15.19
CA ALA A 71 3.04 -6.18 14.11
C ALA A 71 1.88 -7.12 13.77
N THR A 72 0.92 -6.61 13.01
CA THR A 72 -0.25 -7.39 12.62
C THR A 72 0.10 -8.32 11.46
N SER A 73 -0.12 -9.62 11.65
CA SER A 73 0.08 -10.62 10.61
C SER A 73 -0.92 -10.44 9.47
N THR A 74 -0.51 -10.83 8.27
CA THR A 74 -1.38 -10.89 7.10
C THR A 74 -1.52 -12.34 6.65
N SER A 75 -2.31 -12.56 5.61
CA SER A 75 -2.42 -13.90 4.99
C SER A 75 -1.17 -14.30 4.22
N TYR A 76 -0.23 -13.38 4.00
CA TYR A 76 1.02 -13.64 3.32
C TYR A 76 2.15 -13.81 4.32
N LYS A 77 2.97 -14.84 4.09
CA LYS A 77 4.10 -15.14 4.97
C LYS A 77 5.12 -14.00 4.94
N ASN A 78 5.57 -13.60 6.13
CA ASN A 78 6.58 -12.57 6.33
C ASN A 78 6.15 -11.16 5.94
N ILE A 79 4.90 -10.95 5.56
CA ILE A 79 4.35 -9.63 5.28
C ILE A 79 3.45 -9.24 6.45
N TYR A 80 3.72 -8.07 7.03
CA TYR A 80 3.05 -7.58 8.23
C TYR A 80 2.54 -6.16 8.02
N ILE A 81 1.53 -5.79 8.81
CA ILE A 81 1.07 -4.41 8.89
C ILE A 81 1.73 -3.78 10.11
N PHE A 82 2.60 -2.83 9.86
CA PHE A 82 3.33 -2.09 10.89
C PHE A 82 2.61 -0.79 11.22
N ARG A 83 2.94 -0.23 12.39
CA ARG A 83 2.39 1.04 12.85
C ARG A 83 3.52 1.98 13.25
N HIS A 84 3.44 3.23 12.82
CA HIS A 84 4.31 4.30 13.29
C HIS A 84 3.50 5.36 14.01
N ASP A 85 3.79 5.55 15.28
CA ASP A 85 3.18 6.57 16.13
C ASP A 85 4.16 7.73 16.28
N ASN A 86 3.71 8.95 15.96
CA ASN A 86 4.49 10.17 16.16
C ASN A 86 5.86 10.18 15.47
N VAL A 87 5.98 9.46 14.39
CA VAL A 87 7.17 9.44 13.55
C VAL A 87 6.75 9.22 12.10
N LYS A 88 7.45 9.87 11.20
CA LYS A 88 7.20 9.73 9.76
C LYS A 88 8.53 9.50 9.05
N TYR A 89 8.65 8.42 8.30
CA TYR A 89 9.82 8.14 7.48
C TYR A 89 9.52 8.37 6.01
N PRO A 90 10.47 8.92 5.26
CA PRO A 90 10.29 9.10 3.82
C PRO A 90 10.25 7.74 3.10
N GLY A 91 9.54 7.69 1.99
CA GLY A 91 9.47 6.50 1.15
C GLY A 91 8.48 5.44 1.61
N ILE A 92 7.82 5.64 2.74
CA ILE A 92 6.80 4.72 3.24
C ILE A 92 5.41 5.18 2.78
N VAL A 93 4.62 4.24 2.27
CA VAL A 93 3.24 4.50 1.89
C VAL A 93 2.36 4.24 3.12
N TYR A 94 1.94 5.32 3.77
CA TYR A 94 1.13 5.23 4.98
C TYR A 94 -0.36 5.22 4.68
N PHE A 95 -1.10 4.47 5.49
CA PHE A 95 -2.56 4.43 5.51
C PHE A 95 -3.05 4.94 6.86
N LYS A 96 -4.24 5.54 6.87
CA LYS A 96 -4.81 6.11 8.10
C LYS A 96 -5.28 5.04 9.09
N ASN A 97 -5.64 3.85 8.61
CA ASN A 97 -6.06 2.76 9.49
C ASN A 97 -5.65 1.40 8.93
N ARG A 98 -5.70 0.39 9.81
CA ARG A 98 -5.25 -0.97 9.50
C ARG A 98 -6.14 -1.66 8.47
N GLN A 99 -7.44 -1.42 8.51
CA GLN A 99 -8.37 -2.03 7.57
C GLN A 99 -8.09 -1.62 6.13
N ASP A 100 -7.69 -0.39 5.91
CA ASP A 100 -7.36 0.11 4.58
C ASP A 100 -6.11 -0.57 4.03
N VAL A 101 -5.13 -0.87 4.90
CA VAL A 101 -3.94 -1.65 4.49
C VAL A 101 -4.34 -3.06 4.05
N THR A 102 -5.25 -3.70 4.79
CA THR A 102 -5.75 -5.02 4.43
C THR A 102 -6.46 -5.01 3.08
N LYS A 103 -7.28 -4.00 2.83
CA LYS A 103 -7.97 -3.83 1.55
C LYS A 103 -6.96 -3.62 0.42
N ALA A 104 -5.94 -2.80 0.64
CA ALA A 104 -4.88 -2.58 -0.33
C ALA A 104 -4.13 -3.88 -0.65
N LEU A 105 -3.80 -4.66 0.37
CA LEU A 105 -3.11 -5.93 0.20
C LEU A 105 -3.90 -6.88 -0.71
N HIS A 106 -5.22 -6.89 -0.59
CA HIS A 106 -6.08 -7.72 -1.42
C HIS A 106 -6.16 -7.24 -2.89
N MET A 107 -5.82 -5.98 -3.15
CA MET A 107 -5.78 -5.43 -4.50
C MET A 107 -4.46 -5.68 -5.22
N LEU A 108 -3.42 -6.04 -4.46
CA LEU A 108 -2.11 -6.35 -5.01
C LEU A 108 -2.07 -7.82 -5.42
N ASN A 109 -1.49 -8.10 -6.57
CA ASN A 109 -1.29 -9.48 -7.02
C ASN A 109 0.07 -9.99 -6.56
N ASP A 110 0.35 -11.28 -6.81
CA ASP A 110 1.61 -11.88 -6.40
C ASP A 110 2.82 -11.19 -7.03
N GLU A 111 2.69 -10.76 -8.27
CA GLU A 111 3.76 -10.03 -8.95
C GLU A 111 4.04 -8.69 -8.26
N ASP A 112 3.00 -7.95 -7.90
CA ASP A 112 3.14 -6.68 -7.16
C ASP A 112 3.87 -6.92 -5.84
N LEU A 113 3.48 -7.95 -5.10
CA LEU A 113 4.09 -8.27 -3.81
C LEU A 113 5.54 -8.67 -3.97
N ASN A 114 5.87 -9.45 -4.99
CA ASN A 114 7.25 -9.83 -5.28
C ASN A 114 8.12 -8.63 -5.66
N ASN A 115 7.54 -7.62 -6.29
CA ASN A 115 8.27 -6.41 -6.67
C ASN A 115 8.41 -5.42 -5.51
N LEU A 116 7.51 -5.45 -4.53
CA LEU A 116 7.55 -4.57 -3.36
C LEU A 116 8.42 -5.14 -2.24
N PHE A 117 8.46 -6.47 -2.12
CA PHE A 117 9.10 -7.14 -0.98
C PHE A 117 10.12 -8.24 -1.43
#